data_1bd56d152cea6bcbd14f1244d458cedf
#
_entry.id   1bd56d152cea6bcbd14f1244d458cedf
#
_cell.length_a   1.000
_cell.length_b   1.000
_cell.length_c   1.000
_cell.angle_alpha   90.00
_cell.angle_beta   90.00
_cell.angle_gamma   90.00
#
_symmetry.space_group_name_H-M   'P 1'
#
loop_
_entity.id
_entity.type
_entity.pdbx_description
1 polymer ?
#
loop_
_entity_poly.entity_id
_entity_poly.type
_entity_poly.pdbx_seq_one_letter_code
_entity_poly.pdbx_strand_id
1 'polypeptide(L)'
;MKLFFRQQGQGKPLIILHGLLGSSDNWHSLGKLFADSFSVYIVDQRNHGQSPHSNEFNYKALTEDLEEFMTENKIENPHIIGHSMGGKTAMNFAVKNPTGVDKLIVVDIVPKKYLVRHDRLMEGMKAIPLEKITTRTEAEVALAGYEPDPAVRQFLLKNLSRNNEGRFTWRVNLPAIDQHLQETGEAMIYKGVFHGPTLFINGKKSDYYHVTDDDLIKNIFPNAEIILLDTGHWVQAERPQEFAHLVLQFLK
;
A
#
# COMPACT_ATOMS: atom_id res chain seq x y z
N MET A 1 7.44 -4.21 -14.69
CA MET A 1 8.89 -4.00 -14.32
C MET A 1 9.28 -4.95 -13.20
N LYS A 2 10.58 -5.30 -13.08
CA LYS A 2 11.05 -6.24 -12.05
C LYS A 2 10.99 -5.57 -10.66
N LEU A 3 9.96 -5.88 -9.89
CA LEU A 3 9.76 -5.29 -8.56
C LEU A 3 10.68 -5.94 -7.52
N PHE A 4 11.12 -5.13 -6.56
CA PHE A 4 11.76 -5.63 -5.35
C PHE A 4 10.71 -6.20 -4.40
N PHE A 5 11.06 -7.28 -3.70
CA PHE A 5 10.21 -7.88 -2.68
C PHE A 5 11.04 -8.55 -1.58
N ARG A 6 10.39 -8.73 -0.44
CA ARG A 6 10.88 -9.58 0.64
C ARG A 6 10.03 -10.83 0.70
N GLN A 7 10.66 -11.99 0.70
CA GLN A 7 9.97 -13.27 0.86
C GLN A 7 10.33 -13.88 2.20
N GLN A 8 9.35 -14.48 2.88
CA GLN A 8 9.54 -15.23 4.11
C GLN A 8 8.40 -16.24 4.30
N GLY A 9 8.69 -17.34 5.04
CA GLY A 9 7.75 -18.42 5.25
C GLY A 9 7.63 -19.36 4.04
N GLN A 10 6.71 -20.31 4.18
CA GLN A 10 6.38 -21.32 3.17
C GLN A 10 4.87 -21.59 3.18
N GLY A 11 4.36 -22.22 2.13
CA GLY A 11 2.94 -22.53 2.00
C GLY A 11 2.25 -21.71 0.93
N LYS A 12 0.93 -21.49 1.09
CA LYS A 12 0.14 -20.72 0.13
C LYS A 12 0.68 -19.31 -0.03
N PRO A 13 0.81 -18.78 -1.25
CA PRO A 13 1.32 -17.42 -1.47
C PRO A 13 0.39 -16.35 -0.89
N LEU A 14 0.98 -15.40 -0.19
CA LEU A 14 0.34 -14.19 0.33
C LEU A 14 1.13 -12.98 -0.13
N ILE A 15 0.55 -12.17 -1.00
CA ILE A 15 1.16 -10.92 -1.50
C ILE A 15 0.66 -9.76 -0.66
N ILE A 16 1.58 -8.88 -0.25
CA ILE A 16 1.26 -7.66 0.51
C ILE A 16 1.72 -6.43 -0.29
N LEU A 17 0.78 -5.52 -0.56
CA LEU A 17 0.99 -4.27 -1.28
C LEU A 17 0.80 -3.07 -0.33
N HIS A 18 1.84 -2.27 -0.17
CA HIS A 18 1.83 -1.08 0.70
C HIS A 18 1.06 0.11 0.09
N GLY A 19 0.72 1.09 0.91
CA GLY A 19 0.12 2.36 0.49
C GLY A 19 1.13 3.35 -0.09
N LEU A 20 0.62 4.48 -0.59
CA LEU A 20 1.43 5.59 -1.10
C LEU A 20 2.49 6.01 -0.07
N LEU A 21 3.70 6.30 -0.55
CA LEU A 21 4.89 6.64 0.26
C LEU A 21 5.30 5.56 1.28
N GLY A 22 4.72 4.36 1.16
CA GLY A 22 5.11 3.18 1.94
C GLY A 22 6.19 2.34 1.27
N SER A 23 6.53 1.22 1.91
CA SER A 23 7.44 0.19 1.37
C SER A 23 7.26 -1.13 2.11
N SER A 24 7.96 -2.16 1.68
CA SER A 24 8.02 -3.47 2.35
C SER A 24 8.48 -3.38 3.82
N ASP A 25 9.26 -2.36 4.17
CA ASP A 25 9.70 -2.12 5.55
C ASP A 25 8.52 -1.86 6.51
N ASN A 26 7.41 -1.30 6.03
CA ASN A 26 6.22 -1.03 6.84
C ASN A 26 5.46 -2.30 7.25
N TRP A 27 5.63 -3.38 6.49
CA TRP A 27 4.92 -4.64 6.68
C TRP A 27 5.79 -5.77 7.24
N HIS A 28 7.08 -5.49 7.52
CA HIS A 28 8.03 -6.53 7.91
C HIS A 28 7.61 -7.35 9.14
N SER A 29 7.12 -6.68 10.19
CA SER A 29 6.70 -7.36 11.44
C SER A 29 5.46 -8.23 11.23
N LEU A 30 4.45 -7.73 10.51
CA LEU A 30 3.25 -8.50 10.15
C LEU A 30 3.59 -9.64 9.19
N GLY A 31 4.47 -9.39 8.23
CA GLY A 31 4.95 -10.42 7.32
C GLY A 31 5.61 -11.59 8.05
N LYS A 32 6.41 -11.33 9.09
CA LYS A 32 6.97 -12.39 9.94
C LYS A 32 5.89 -13.22 10.62
N LEU A 33 4.86 -12.57 11.14
CA LEU A 33 3.74 -13.25 11.79
C LEU A 33 2.94 -14.12 10.82
N PHE A 34 2.70 -13.62 9.60
CA PHE A 34 1.99 -14.40 8.57
C PHE A 34 2.85 -15.53 7.98
N ALA A 35 4.18 -15.40 8.05
CA ALA A 35 5.13 -16.41 7.55
C ALA A 35 5.06 -17.75 8.27
N ASP A 36 4.44 -17.82 9.44
CA ASP A 36 4.17 -19.08 10.14
C ASP A 36 3.17 -19.98 9.36
N SER A 37 2.35 -19.40 8.47
CA SER A 37 1.28 -20.10 7.75
C SER A 37 1.33 -19.92 6.23
N PHE A 38 2.05 -18.92 5.72
CA PHE A 38 2.05 -18.54 4.31
C PHE A 38 3.46 -18.31 3.76
N SER A 39 3.60 -18.46 2.46
CA SER A 39 4.73 -17.89 1.72
C SER A 39 4.42 -16.41 1.44
N VAL A 40 4.97 -15.52 2.27
CA VAL A 40 4.64 -14.10 2.26
C VAL A 40 5.59 -13.33 1.35
N TYR A 41 5.02 -12.59 0.40
CA TYR A 41 5.72 -11.70 -0.53
C TYR A 41 5.33 -10.27 -0.22
N ILE A 42 6.22 -9.48 0.38
CA ILE A 42 6.00 -8.06 0.66
C ILE A 42 6.67 -7.27 -0.44
N VAL A 43 5.88 -6.67 -1.33
CA VAL A 43 6.36 -6.07 -2.58
C VAL A 43 6.50 -4.56 -2.41
N ASP A 44 7.66 -4.02 -2.83
CA ASP A 44 7.81 -2.59 -3.08
C ASP A 44 7.19 -2.29 -4.45
N GLN A 45 6.12 -1.50 -4.51
CA GLN A 45 5.50 -1.11 -5.77
C GLN A 45 6.40 -0.11 -6.54
N ARG A 46 6.21 0.05 -7.86
CA ARG A 46 6.98 1.02 -8.66
C ARG A 46 7.10 2.36 -7.95
N ASN A 47 8.21 3.04 -8.14
CA ASN A 47 8.52 4.34 -7.55
C ASN A 47 8.68 4.36 -6.02
N HIS A 48 8.67 3.18 -5.35
CA HIS A 48 8.79 3.07 -3.90
C HIS A 48 9.88 2.07 -3.50
N GLY A 49 10.43 2.27 -2.30
CA GLY A 49 11.35 1.35 -1.66
C GLY A 49 12.61 1.07 -2.47
N GLN A 50 12.82 -0.19 -2.84
CA GLN A 50 13.96 -0.64 -3.66
C GLN A 50 13.53 -1.02 -5.09
N SER A 51 12.25 -0.85 -5.41
CA SER A 51 11.76 -1.08 -6.78
C SER A 51 12.20 0.02 -7.74
N PRO A 52 12.29 -0.31 -9.05
CA PRO A 52 12.71 0.65 -10.07
C PRO A 52 11.80 1.88 -10.13
N HIS A 53 12.39 3.00 -10.51
CA HIS A 53 11.70 4.25 -10.76
C HIS A 53 11.23 4.34 -12.22
N SER A 54 10.06 4.97 -12.41
CA SER A 54 9.46 5.26 -13.72
C SER A 54 8.74 6.60 -13.66
N ASN A 55 8.69 7.29 -14.80
CA ASN A 55 7.85 8.48 -14.94
C ASN A 55 6.35 8.14 -15.03
N GLU A 56 6.02 6.89 -15.39
CA GLU A 56 4.64 6.43 -15.42
C GLU A 56 4.21 5.96 -14.04
N PHE A 57 3.13 6.54 -13.50
CA PHE A 57 2.60 6.20 -12.19
C PHE A 57 1.07 6.32 -12.18
N ASN A 58 0.39 5.21 -12.41
CA ASN A 58 -1.07 5.08 -12.43
C ASN A 58 -1.49 3.64 -12.10
N TYR A 59 -2.79 3.40 -11.86
CA TYR A 59 -3.28 2.07 -11.48
C TYR A 59 -3.18 1.02 -12.58
N LYS A 60 -3.16 1.42 -13.86
CA LYS A 60 -2.91 0.49 -14.95
C LYS A 60 -1.51 -0.10 -14.82
N ALA A 61 -0.52 0.76 -14.74
CA ALA A 61 0.87 0.37 -14.62
C ALA A 61 1.16 -0.42 -13.34
N LEU A 62 0.56 -0.03 -12.19
CA LEU A 62 0.69 -0.77 -10.93
C LEU A 62 0.08 -2.18 -11.03
N THR A 63 -1.04 -2.33 -11.72
CA THR A 63 -1.70 -3.63 -11.93
C THR A 63 -0.88 -4.52 -12.86
N GLU A 64 -0.35 -3.96 -13.95
CA GLU A 64 0.51 -4.68 -14.89
C GLU A 64 1.83 -5.12 -14.24
N ASP A 65 2.41 -4.31 -13.35
CA ASP A 65 3.57 -4.71 -12.57
C ASP A 65 3.28 -5.90 -11.64
N LEU A 66 2.10 -5.94 -11.02
CA LEU A 66 1.70 -7.07 -10.18
C LEU A 66 1.53 -8.35 -11.01
N GLU A 67 0.97 -8.25 -12.22
CA GLU A 67 0.86 -9.38 -13.16
C GLU A 67 2.24 -9.91 -13.56
N GLU A 68 3.14 -9.03 -13.94
CA GLU A 68 4.52 -9.39 -14.30
C GLU A 68 5.24 -10.01 -13.11
N PHE A 69 5.13 -9.41 -11.91
CA PHE A 69 5.70 -9.95 -10.67
C PHE A 69 5.22 -11.36 -10.37
N MET A 70 3.92 -11.63 -10.46
CA MET A 70 3.36 -12.96 -10.23
C MET A 70 3.85 -13.96 -11.26
N THR A 71 3.90 -13.57 -12.54
CA THR A 71 4.38 -14.43 -13.62
C THR A 71 5.86 -14.80 -13.46
N GLU A 72 6.73 -13.81 -13.18
CA GLU A 72 8.16 -14.01 -12.99
C GLU A 72 8.48 -14.94 -11.80
N ASN A 73 7.69 -14.83 -10.73
CA ASN A 73 7.88 -15.59 -9.50
C ASN A 73 7.04 -16.89 -9.46
N LYS A 74 6.30 -17.21 -10.55
CA LYS A 74 5.45 -18.40 -10.67
C LYS A 74 4.42 -18.49 -9.53
N ILE A 75 3.84 -17.34 -9.15
CA ILE A 75 2.84 -17.26 -8.11
C ILE A 75 1.46 -17.44 -8.74
N GLU A 76 0.75 -18.49 -8.34
CA GLU A 76 -0.59 -18.80 -8.82
C GLU A 76 -1.60 -18.68 -7.69
N ASN A 77 -2.74 -18.06 -7.98
CA ASN A 77 -3.87 -17.90 -7.06
C ASN A 77 -3.47 -17.48 -5.62
N PRO A 78 -2.70 -16.39 -5.44
CA PRO A 78 -2.32 -15.92 -4.12
C PRO A 78 -3.51 -15.38 -3.35
N HIS A 79 -3.36 -15.28 -2.02
CA HIS A 79 -4.06 -14.27 -1.24
C HIS A 79 -3.38 -12.93 -1.46
N ILE A 80 -4.14 -11.85 -1.50
CA ILE A 80 -3.58 -10.50 -1.66
C ILE A 80 -4.10 -9.58 -0.55
N ILE A 81 -3.19 -8.91 0.14
CA ILE A 81 -3.49 -7.80 1.07
C ILE A 81 -3.01 -6.51 0.40
N GLY A 82 -3.89 -5.52 0.28
CA GLY A 82 -3.51 -4.20 -0.21
C GLY A 82 -3.99 -3.09 0.72
N HIS A 83 -3.08 -2.18 1.11
CA HIS A 83 -3.40 -1.00 1.91
C HIS A 83 -3.47 0.24 1.02
N SER A 84 -4.55 1.02 1.14
CA SER A 84 -4.69 2.32 0.47
C SER A 84 -4.43 2.20 -1.05
N MET A 85 -3.41 2.86 -1.61
CA MET A 85 -2.97 2.69 -3.00
C MET A 85 -2.78 1.21 -3.38
N GLY A 86 -2.11 0.42 -2.53
CA GLY A 86 -1.95 -1.02 -2.75
C GLY A 86 -3.27 -1.77 -2.73
N GLY A 87 -4.26 -1.30 -1.96
CA GLY A 87 -5.64 -1.81 -1.97
C GLY A 87 -6.33 -1.57 -3.31
N LYS A 88 -6.16 -0.39 -3.89
CA LYS A 88 -6.67 -0.09 -5.23
C LYS A 88 -5.96 -0.91 -6.32
N THR A 89 -4.66 -1.09 -6.20
CA THR A 89 -3.91 -1.99 -7.10
C THR A 89 -4.47 -3.42 -7.02
N ALA A 90 -4.65 -3.95 -5.81
CA ALA A 90 -5.18 -5.29 -5.57
C ALA A 90 -6.63 -5.47 -6.08
N MET A 91 -7.50 -4.48 -5.83
CA MET A 91 -8.88 -4.47 -6.35
C MET A 91 -8.92 -4.47 -7.88
N ASN A 92 -8.13 -3.61 -8.54
CA ASN A 92 -8.02 -3.56 -9.99
C ASN A 92 -7.51 -4.88 -10.57
N PHE A 93 -6.50 -5.49 -9.93
CA PHE A 93 -5.98 -6.79 -10.32
C PHE A 93 -7.05 -7.88 -10.20
N ALA A 94 -7.78 -7.95 -9.08
CA ALA A 94 -8.81 -8.96 -8.83
C ALA A 94 -9.98 -8.86 -9.82
N VAL A 95 -10.41 -7.64 -10.17
CA VAL A 95 -11.47 -7.43 -11.17
C VAL A 95 -10.99 -7.78 -12.57
N LYS A 96 -9.75 -7.44 -12.93
CA LYS A 96 -9.16 -7.77 -14.23
C LYS A 96 -8.92 -9.27 -14.40
N ASN A 97 -8.50 -9.96 -13.32
CA ASN A 97 -8.10 -11.36 -13.30
C ASN A 97 -8.89 -12.13 -12.21
N PRO A 98 -10.20 -12.32 -12.36
CA PRO A 98 -11.06 -12.81 -11.27
C PRO A 98 -10.76 -14.25 -10.83
N THR A 99 -10.07 -15.04 -11.64
CA THR A 99 -9.62 -16.39 -11.29
C THR A 99 -8.17 -16.41 -10.80
N GLY A 100 -7.47 -15.30 -10.84
CA GLY A 100 -6.06 -15.16 -10.46
C GLY A 100 -5.83 -14.78 -9.00
N VAL A 101 -6.89 -14.66 -8.19
CA VAL A 101 -6.83 -14.31 -6.76
C VAL A 101 -7.71 -15.26 -5.98
N ASP A 102 -7.18 -15.86 -4.92
CA ASP A 102 -7.97 -16.75 -4.07
C ASP A 102 -8.80 -15.97 -3.03
N LYS A 103 -8.16 -15.15 -2.21
CA LYS A 103 -8.83 -14.26 -1.26
C LYS A 103 -8.21 -12.86 -1.32
N LEU A 104 -9.06 -11.83 -1.24
CA LEU A 104 -8.64 -10.44 -1.28
C LEU A 104 -8.89 -9.75 0.07
N ILE A 105 -7.91 -9.04 0.59
CA ILE A 105 -8.03 -8.18 1.76
C ILE A 105 -7.67 -6.76 1.37
N VAL A 106 -8.60 -5.84 1.56
CA VAL A 106 -8.45 -4.41 1.26
C VAL A 106 -8.42 -3.63 2.57
N VAL A 107 -7.39 -2.85 2.79
CA VAL A 107 -7.17 -2.13 4.04
C VAL A 107 -7.33 -0.63 3.81
N ASP A 108 -8.34 -0.09 4.44
CA ASP A 108 -8.68 1.34 4.55
C ASP A 108 -8.68 2.12 3.23
N ILE A 109 -9.39 1.57 2.26
CA ILE A 109 -9.69 2.17 0.96
C ILE A 109 -10.91 1.49 0.35
N VAL A 110 -11.69 2.19 -0.48
CA VAL A 110 -12.81 1.60 -1.24
C VAL A 110 -12.73 1.96 -2.72
N PRO A 111 -13.50 1.29 -3.61
CA PRO A 111 -13.35 1.43 -5.07
C PRO A 111 -13.93 2.71 -5.67
N LYS A 112 -13.96 3.83 -4.91
CA LYS A 112 -14.44 5.14 -5.37
C LYS A 112 -13.30 6.08 -5.72
N LYS A 113 -13.62 7.22 -6.37
CA LYS A 113 -12.70 8.34 -6.56
C LYS A 113 -12.56 9.12 -5.25
N TYR A 114 -11.33 9.54 -4.97
CA TYR A 114 -10.99 10.40 -3.83
C TYR A 114 -10.36 11.70 -4.31
N LEU A 115 -10.66 12.78 -3.60
CA LEU A 115 -9.88 13.99 -3.72
C LEU A 115 -8.58 13.80 -2.91
N VAL A 116 -7.46 13.74 -3.60
CA VAL A 116 -6.15 13.59 -2.94
C VAL A 116 -5.73 14.94 -2.34
N ARG A 117 -5.43 14.94 -1.05
CA ARG A 117 -5.03 16.14 -0.28
C ARG A 117 -3.63 15.99 0.32
N HIS A 118 -2.69 15.44 -0.47
CA HIS A 118 -1.32 15.21 -0.02
C HIS A 118 -0.33 16.28 -0.51
N ASP A 119 -0.83 17.36 -1.12
CA ASP A 119 0.01 18.43 -1.68
C ASP A 119 0.98 18.98 -0.63
N ARG A 120 0.49 19.26 0.59
CA ARG A 120 1.30 19.78 1.67
C ARG A 120 2.38 18.80 2.16
N LEU A 121 2.09 17.49 2.14
CA LEU A 121 3.08 16.45 2.45
C LEU A 121 4.18 16.42 1.37
N MET A 122 3.77 16.48 0.11
CA MET A 122 4.70 16.50 -1.03
C MET A 122 5.59 17.75 -1.01
N GLU A 123 5.01 18.91 -0.72
CA GLU A 123 5.76 20.16 -0.51
C GLU A 123 6.79 20.01 0.61
N GLY A 124 6.38 19.46 1.76
CA GLY A 124 7.26 19.23 2.91
C GLY A 124 8.42 18.31 2.58
N MET A 125 8.16 17.20 1.90
CA MET A 125 9.21 16.27 1.47
C MET A 125 10.18 16.94 0.47
N LYS A 126 9.68 17.73 -0.48
CA LYS A 126 10.51 18.49 -1.45
C LYS A 126 11.32 19.59 -0.79
N ALA A 127 10.81 20.20 0.29
CA ALA A 127 11.47 21.30 1.00
C ALA A 127 12.65 20.83 1.88
N ILE A 128 12.79 19.54 2.16
CA ILE A 128 13.93 19.03 2.95
C ILE A 128 15.23 19.24 2.17
N PRO A 129 16.20 20.01 2.70
CA PRO A 129 17.44 20.30 2.02
C PRO A 129 18.43 19.11 2.13
N LEU A 130 18.20 18.04 1.35
CA LEU A 130 18.92 16.75 1.43
C LEU A 130 20.44 16.89 1.35
N GLU A 131 20.94 17.94 0.66
CA GLU A 131 22.38 18.22 0.51
C GLU A 131 23.00 18.83 1.78
N LYS A 132 22.16 19.40 2.68
CA LYS A 132 22.62 20.15 3.85
C LYS A 132 22.43 19.36 5.16
N ILE A 133 21.43 18.48 5.20
CA ILE A 133 21.15 17.70 6.40
C ILE A 133 22.12 16.55 6.58
N THR A 134 22.49 16.29 7.82
CA THR A 134 23.41 15.21 8.20
C THR A 134 22.74 14.15 9.06
N THR A 135 21.58 14.47 9.64
CA THR A 135 20.80 13.60 10.53
C THR A 135 19.33 13.51 10.11
N ARG A 136 18.66 12.41 10.49
CA ARG A 136 17.20 12.27 10.30
C ARG A 136 16.42 13.27 11.14
N THR A 137 16.96 13.67 12.29
CA THR A 137 16.36 14.68 13.16
C THR A 137 16.24 16.04 12.46
N GLU A 138 17.27 16.45 11.71
CA GLU A 138 17.22 17.69 10.91
C GLU A 138 16.12 17.61 9.83
N ALA A 139 15.95 16.44 9.19
CA ALA A 139 14.87 16.22 8.25
C ALA A 139 13.49 16.27 8.93
N GLU A 140 13.36 15.73 10.13
CA GLU A 140 12.12 15.77 10.92
C GLU A 140 11.74 17.20 11.30
N VAL A 141 12.70 18.00 11.74
CA VAL A 141 12.50 19.43 12.05
C VAL A 141 12.03 20.19 10.81
N ALA A 142 12.66 19.95 9.65
CA ALA A 142 12.25 20.58 8.40
C ALA A 142 10.80 20.19 8.00
N LEU A 143 10.41 18.96 8.24
CA LEU A 143 9.09 18.45 7.89
C LEU A 143 7.99 18.90 8.85
N ALA A 144 8.32 19.26 10.10
CA ALA A 144 7.36 19.62 11.15
C ALA A 144 6.50 20.85 10.79
N GLY A 145 7.01 21.76 9.95
CA GLY A 145 6.26 22.91 9.44
C GLY A 145 5.14 22.53 8.44
N TYR A 146 5.24 21.35 7.83
CA TYR A 146 4.31 20.87 6.81
C TYR A 146 3.36 19.79 7.37
N GLU A 147 3.86 18.91 8.23
CA GLU A 147 3.13 17.81 8.83
C GLU A 147 3.22 17.86 10.36
N PRO A 148 2.12 18.19 11.07
CA PRO A 148 2.12 18.32 12.53
C PRO A 148 2.20 16.97 13.25
N ASP A 149 1.71 15.87 12.65
CA ASP A 149 1.70 14.56 13.29
C ASP A 149 3.09 13.90 13.25
N PRO A 150 3.72 13.65 14.42
CA PRO A 150 5.02 12.98 14.47
C PRO A 150 5.02 11.58 13.87
N ALA A 151 3.91 10.82 14.00
CA ALA A 151 3.83 9.46 13.46
C ALA A 151 3.85 9.48 11.93
N VAL A 152 3.16 10.45 11.31
CA VAL A 152 3.20 10.66 9.87
C VAL A 152 4.60 11.07 9.43
N ARG A 153 5.26 12.00 10.13
CA ARG A 153 6.64 12.39 9.81
C ARG A 153 7.59 11.20 9.86
N GLN A 154 7.51 10.39 10.90
CA GLN A 154 8.35 9.17 11.03
C GLN A 154 8.06 8.17 9.90
N PHE A 155 6.81 8.00 9.51
CA PHE A 155 6.44 7.19 8.34
C PHE A 155 7.10 7.70 7.06
N LEU A 156 6.99 8.99 6.75
CA LEU A 156 7.58 9.61 5.57
C LEU A 156 9.11 9.49 5.55
N LEU A 157 9.75 9.73 6.71
CA LEU A 157 11.21 9.70 6.85
C LEU A 157 11.80 8.29 6.77
N LYS A 158 11.01 7.22 6.83
CA LYS A 158 11.49 5.86 6.47
C LYS A 158 11.97 5.79 5.01
N ASN A 159 11.47 6.67 4.14
CA ASN A 159 11.93 6.77 2.76
C ASN A 159 13.28 7.48 2.59
N LEU A 160 13.84 8.07 3.64
CA LEU A 160 15.21 8.59 3.58
C LEU A 160 16.22 7.44 3.66
N SER A 161 17.18 7.47 2.75
CA SER A 161 18.34 6.56 2.77
C SER A 161 19.62 7.35 2.53
N ARG A 162 20.76 6.71 2.72
CA ARG A 162 22.03 7.30 2.32
C ARG A 162 22.48 6.67 1.00
N ASN A 163 22.94 7.49 0.07
CA ASN A 163 23.59 7.04 -1.15
C ASN A 163 25.04 6.57 -0.85
N ASN A 164 25.74 6.11 -1.87
CA ASN A 164 27.13 5.63 -1.76
C ASN A 164 28.13 6.70 -1.27
N GLU A 165 27.76 7.98 -1.38
CA GLU A 165 28.56 9.11 -0.91
C GLU A 165 28.17 9.54 0.53
N GLY A 166 27.26 8.79 1.18
CA GLY A 166 26.78 9.06 2.53
C GLY A 166 25.76 10.20 2.63
N ARG A 167 25.36 10.82 1.51
CA ARG A 167 24.35 11.87 1.46
C ARG A 167 22.94 11.30 1.51
N PHE A 168 22.00 12.03 2.12
CA PHE A 168 20.61 11.63 2.12
C PHE A 168 19.98 11.71 0.72
N THR A 169 19.11 10.73 0.45
CA THR A 169 18.32 10.65 -0.78
C THR A 169 16.95 10.01 -0.46
N TRP A 170 15.96 10.29 -1.29
CA TRP A 170 14.67 9.62 -1.22
C TRP A 170 14.72 8.26 -1.93
N ARG A 171 14.18 7.22 -1.29
CA ARG A 171 13.90 5.92 -1.93
C ARG A 171 12.68 5.97 -2.83
N VAL A 172 11.76 6.91 -2.58
CA VAL A 172 10.60 7.13 -3.43
C VAL A 172 10.97 8.05 -4.59
N ASN A 173 10.40 7.80 -5.76
CA ASN A 173 10.49 8.70 -6.91
C ASN A 173 9.55 9.90 -6.70
N LEU A 174 9.96 10.81 -5.82
CA LEU A 174 9.14 11.95 -5.41
C LEU A 174 8.65 12.79 -6.60
N PRO A 175 9.47 13.12 -7.62
CA PRO A 175 9.00 13.86 -8.79
C PRO A 175 7.88 13.18 -9.56
N ALA A 176 8.01 11.88 -9.85
CA ALA A 176 6.97 11.15 -10.58
C ALA A 176 5.69 10.98 -9.75
N ILE A 177 5.81 10.71 -8.44
CA ILE A 177 4.66 10.61 -7.54
C ILE A 177 3.93 11.96 -7.46
N ASP A 178 4.65 13.06 -7.31
CA ASP A 178 4.07 14.41 -7.26
C ASP A 178 3.33 14.77 -8.55
N GLN A 179 3.94 14.49 -9.70
CA GLN A 179 3.33 14.74 -11.01
C GLN A 179 2.01 13.98 -11.22
N HIS A 180 1.92 12.76 -10.70
CA HIS A 180 0.77 11.86 -10.85
C HIS A 180 -0.06 11.70 -9.57
N LEU A 181 0.09 12.62 -8.62
CA LEU A 181 -0.52 12.50 -7.30
C LEU A 181 -2.05 12.33 -7.38
N GLN A 182 -2.72 13.10 -8.22
CA GLN A 182 -4.18 13.04 -8.37
C GLN A 182 -4.66 11.70 -8.96
N GLU A 183 -3.84 11.01 -9.75
CA GLU A 183 -4.18 9.69 -10.31
C GLU A 183 -4.28 8.62 -9.21
N THR A 184 -3.59 8.80 -8.07
CA THR A 184 -3.72 7.89 -6.92
C THR A 184 -5.10 7.94 -6.27
N GLY A 185 -5.85 9.01 -6.51
CA GLY A 185 -7.24 9.16 -6.07
C GLY A 185 -8.29 8.57 -7.00
N GLU A 186 -7.93 8.17 -8.23
CA GLU A 186 -8.90 7.68 -9.22
C GLU A 186 -9.68 6.46 -8.71
N ALA A 187 -10.92 6.31 -9.24
CA ALA A 187 -11.74 5.14 -9.00
C ALA A 187 -11.13 3.89 -9.67
N MET A 188 -11.85 2.77 -9.64
CA MET A 188 -11.47 1.56 -10.37
C MET A 188 -11.35 1.84 -11.86
N ILE A 189 -10.24 1.43 -12.47
CA ILE A 189 -9.99 1.60 -13.92
C ILE A 189 -10.53 0.41 -14.73
N TYR A 190 -10.55 -0.78 -14.14
CA TYR A 190 -11.15 -1.95 -14.76
C TYR A 190 -12.60 -2.10 -14.33
N LYS A 191 -13.46 -2.45 -15.27
CA LYS A 191 -14.88 -2.75 -15.03
C LYS A 191 -15.07 -4.26 -14.90
N GLY A 192 -15.88 -4.67 -13.95
CA GLY A 192 -16.18 -6.09 -13.72
C GLY A 192 -16.56 -6.35 -12.26
N VAL A 193 -16.75 -7.62 -11.95
CA VAL A 193 -17.13 -8.10 -10.62
C VAL A 193 -16.14 -9.19 -10.20
N PHE A 194 -15.65 -9.11 -8.99
CA PHE A 194 -14.85 -10.18 -8.38
C PHE A 194 -15.71 -10.94 -7.37
N HIS A 195 -16.01 -12.20 -7.68
CA HIS A 195 -16.83 -13.08 -6.84
C HIS A 195 -16.03 -13.86 -5.78
N GLY A 196 -14.71 -13.70 -5.73
CA GLY A 196 -13.87 -14.32 -4.69
C GLY A 196 -14.16 -13.74 -3.30
N PRO A 197 -13.80 -14.50 -2.23
CA PRO A 197 -13.90 -14.00 -0.87
C PRO A 197 -13.10 -12.70 -0.70
N THR A 198 -13.74 -11.68 -0.16
CA THR A 198 -13.13 -10.36 0.01
C THR A 198 -13.38 -9.83 1.41
N LEU A 199 -12.36 -9.28 2.05
CA LEU A 199 -12.46 -8.64 3.36
C LEU A 199 -11.99 -7.18 3.26
N PHE A 200 -12.85 -6.24 3.62
CA PHE A 200 -12.48 -4.84 3.83
C PHE A 200 -12.27 -4.60 5.32
N ILE A 201 -11.08 -4.12 5.70
CA ILE A 201 -10.75 -3.73 7.09
C ILE A 201 -10.48 -2.23 7.09
N ASN A 202 -11.40 -1.44 7.65
CA ASN A 202 -11.34 0.02 7.61
C ASN A 202 -11.20 0.61 9.01
N GLY A 203 -10.58 1.80 9.11
CA GLY A 203 -10.48 2.56 10.34
C GLY A 203 -11.76 3.37 10.62
N LYS A 204 -12.30 3.30 11.84
CA LYS A 204 -13.48 4.09 12.24
C LYS A 204 -13.24 5.61 12.23
N LYS A 205 -11.97 6.02 12.37
CA LYS A 205 -11.53 7.42 12.42
C LYS A 205 -10.97 7.88 11.07
N SER A 206 -11.05 7.03 10.04
CA SER A 206 -10.57 7.29 8.70
C SER A 206 -11.69 7.82 7.82
N ASP A 207 -11.37 8.77 6.93
CA ASP A 207 -12.31 9.34 5.96
C ASP A 207 -12.37 8.54 4.65
N TYR A 208 -11.64 7.42 4.55
CA TYR A 208 -11.57 6.62 3.32
C TYR A 208 -12.77 5.71 3.11
N TYR A 209 -13.49 5.35 4.17
CA TYR A 209 -14.69 4.54 4.12
C TYR A 209 -15.84 5.22 4.89
N HIS A 210 -17.03 5.16 4.32
CA HIS A 210 -18.30 5.52 4.96
C HIS A 210 -19.31 4.39 4.71
N VAL A 211 -20.26 4.20 5.61
CA VAL A 211 -21.31 3.17 5.46
C VAL A 211 -22.11 3.31 4.14
N THR A 212 -22.18 4.51 3.60
CA THR A 212 -22.78 4.78 2.28
C THR A 212 -22.00 4.17 1.10
N ASP A 213 -20.80 3.68 1.33
CA ASP A 213 -19.97 3.04 0.30
C ASP A 213 -20.28 1.52 0.17
N ASP A 214 -21.10 0.93 1.08
CA ASP A 214 -21.38 -0.50 1.11
C ASP A 214 -21.98 -1.02 -0.20
N ASP A 215 -22.95 -0.30 -0.75
CA ASP A 215 -23.57 -0.68 -2.03
C ASP A 215 -22.54 -0.68 -3.17
N LEU A 216 -21.66 0.32 -3.22
CA LEU A 216 -20.59 0.38 -4.20
C LEU A 216 -19.62 -0.80 -4.05
N ILE A 217 -19.23 -1.11 -2.82
CA ILE A 217 -18.37 -2.27 -2.53
C ILE A 217 -19.06 -3.55 -2.98
N LYS A 218 -20.31 -3.77 -2.57
CA LYS A 218 -21.07 -5.00 -2.88
C LYS A 218 -21.36 -5.17 -4.38
N ASN A 219 -21.51 -4.09 -5.13
CA ASN A 219 -21.70 -4.14 -6.57
C ASN A 219 -20.46 -4.68 -7.31
N ILE A 220 -19.25 -4.46 -6.78
CA ILE A 220 -18.00 -4.90 -7.40
C ILE A 220 -17.48 -6.18 -6.73
N PHE A 221 -17.68 -6.31 -5.41
CA PHE A 221 -17.24 -7.42 -4.56
C PHE A 221 -18.43 -7.99 -3.79
N PRO A 222 -19.34 -8.75 -4.42
CA PRO A 222 -20.61 -9.17 -3.79
C PRO A 222 -20.41 -10.03 -2.54
N ASN A 223 -19.32 -10.76 -2.44
CA ASN A 223 -18.97 -11.59 -1.28
C ASN A 223 -18.06 -10.85 -0.27
N ALA A 224 -18.01 -9.52 -0.32
CA ALA A 224 -17.21 -8.75 0.62
C ALA A 224 -17.79 -8.77 2.03
N GLU A 225 -16.92 -8.98 3.02
CA GLU A 225 -17.15 -8.68 4.42
C GLU A 225 -16.52 -7.33 4.76
N ILE A 226 -17.13 -6.53 5.63
CA ILE A 226 -16.63 -5.21 6.01
C ILE A 226 -16.48 -5.16 7.51
N ILE A 227 -15.27 -4.91 8.00
CA ILE A 227 -14.94 -4.81 9.42
C ILE A 227 -14.35 -3.44 9.71
N LEU A 228 -14.72 -2.85 10.84
CA LEU A 228 -14.23 -1.56 11.29
C LEU A 228 -13.42 -1.73 12.58
N LEU A 229 -12.16 -1.27 12.57
CA LEU A 229 -11.32 -1.15 13.76
C LEU A 229 -11.27 0.29 14.28
N ASP A 230 -11.04 0.46 15.58
CA ASP A 230 -10.92 1.79 16.19
C ASP A 230 -9.53 2.40 15.93
N THR A 231 -9.29 2.75 14.66
CA THR A 231 -8.04 3.27 14.10
C THR A 231 -8.29 4.41 13.12
N GLY A 232 -7.23 5.13 12.75
CA GLY A 232 -7.18 5.99 11.58
C GLY A 232 -6.82 5.17 10.32
N HIS A 233 -6.09 5.82 9.41
CA HIS A 233 -5.74 5.25 8.10
C HIS A 233 -4.74 4.08 8.15
N TRP A 234 -3.88 4.02 9.15
CA TRP A 234 -2.86 2.96 9.27
C TRP A 234 -3.33 1.82 10.17
N VAL A 235 -4.46 1.19 9.82
CA VAL A 235 -5.13 0.13 10.58
C VAL A 235 -4.15 -0.94 11.06
N GLN A 236 -3.31 -1.43 10.16
CA GLN A 236 -2.33 -2.49 10.41
C GLN A 236 -1.17 -2.04 11.30
N ALA A 237 -0.92 -0.76 11.41
CA ALA A 237 0.14 -0.20 12.26
C ALA A 237 -0.38 0.22 13.64
N GLU A 238 -1.62 0.73 13.71
CA GLU A 238 -2.24 1.19 14.96
C GLU A 238 -2.76 0.03 15.83
N ARG A 239 -3.29 -1.03 15.19
CA ARG A 239 -3.83 -2.24 15.85
C ARG A 239 -3.28 -3.52 15.24
N PRO A 240 -1.95 -3.75 15.27
CA PRO A 240 -1.30 -4.83 14.51
C PRO A 240 -1.77 -6.22 14.94
N GLN A 241 -2.06 -6.45 16.22
CA GLN A 241 -2.50 -7.75 16.72
C GLN A 241 -3.93 -8.06 16.33
N GLU A 242 -4.85 -7.09 16.47
CA GLU A 242 -6.25 -7.25 16.07
C GLU A 242 -6.34 -7.43 14.54
N PHE A 243 -5.59 -6.62 13.79
CA PHE A 243 -5.49 -6.74 12.34
C PHE A 243 -5.00 -8.12 11.93
N ALA A 244 -3.90 -8.59 12.50
CA ALA A 244 -3.34 -9.89 12.18
C ALA A 244 -4.32 -11.04 12.51
N HIS A 245 -5.04 -10.96 13.62
CA HIS A 245 -6.05 -11.94 14.00
C HIS A 245 -7.16 -12.04 12.96
N LEU A 246 -7.72 -10.90 12.53
CA LEU A 246 -8.76 -10.84 11.49
C LEU A 246 -8.28 -11.41 10.16
N VAL A 247 -7.07 -11.02 9.75
CA VAL A 247 -6.44 -11.53 8.52
C VAL A 247 -6.29 -13.06 8.59
N LEU A 248 -5.71 -13.58 9.65
CA LEU A 248 -5.50 -15.03 9.80
C LEU A 248 -6.81 -15.81 9.91
N GLN A 249 -7.83 -15.26 10.55
CA GLN A 249 -9.16 -15.84 10.62
C GLN A 249 -9.81 -15.92 9.23
N PHE A 250 -9.72 -14.87 8.45
CA PHE A 250 -10.30 -14.82 7.11
C PHE A 250 -9.55 -15.71 6.10
N LEU A 251 -8.22 -15.81 6.21
CA LEU A 251 -7.40 -16.57 5.28
C LEU A 251 -7.44 -18.10 5.52
N LYS A 252 -7.84 -18.55 6.68
CA LYS A 252 -8.13 -19.98 6.96
C LYS A 252 -9.37 -20.43 6.20
#